data_5b6346e50302e4e60cd8873f402b056c
#
_entry.id   5b6346e50302e4e60cd8873f402b056c
#
_cell.length_a   1.000
_cell.length_b   1.000
_cell.length_c   1.000
_cell.angle_alpha   90.00
_cell.angle_beta   90.00
_cell.angle_gamma   90.00
#
_symmetry.space_group_name_H-M   'P 1'
#
loop_
_entity.id
_entity.type
_entity.pdbx_description
1 polymer ?
#
loop_
_entity_poly.entity_id
_entity_poly.type
_entity_poly.pdbx_seq_one_letter_code
_entity_poly.pdbx_strand_id
1 'polypeptide(L)'
;MDKPTNAEKEFLDKLKLLTKSKEKWEVAIDDVAKGLSEKYSSAVTAKVLWLLGEMGLKYPLRVQEYIGKIANYLENNNPKLRERAVNAIGRIGRADKNLVLPYLDKLMKMVEDEADNVRLSFIWACENIAMNAPELFCENLKLFYELMQDKAERVRIEAPEMFRVLGKRKPKVVEPYLNKLQWFADNDQHPVVRIHSAGAIRITEKALQDCV
;
A
#
# COMPACT_ATOMS: atom_id res chain seq x y z
N MET A 1 13.39 18.68 -17.47
CA MET A 1 12.95 17.28 -17.76
C MET A 1 13.29 17.01 -19.21
N ASP A 2 14.22 16.08 -19.44
CA ASP A 2 14.59 15.69 -20.79
C ASP A 2 13.41 14.96 -21.45
N LYS A 3 13.22 15.23 -22.76
CA LYS A 3 12.18 14.56 -23.52
C LYS A 3 12.51 13.07 -23.61
N PRO A 4 11.54 12.16 -23.39
CA PRO A 4 11.80 10.72 -23.48
C PRO A 4 12.34 10.36 -24.86
N THR A 5 13.34 9.49 -24.89
CA THR A 5 13.91 8.95 -26.15
C THR A 5 12.85 8.14 -26.90
N ASN A 6 13.06 7.89 -28.20
CA ASN A 6 12.13 7.03 -28.95
C ASN A 6 12.02 5.64 -28.34
N ALA A 7 13.13 5.05 -27.89
CA ALA A 7 13.14 3.75 -27.22
C ALA A 7 12.32 3.75 -25.91
N GLU A 8 12.37 4.85 -25.13
CA GLU A 8 11.54 4.99 -23.94
C GLU A 8 10.05 5.09 -24.26
N LYS A 9 9.69 5.81 -25.34
CA LYS A 9 8.28 5.90 -25.78
C LYS A 9 7.74 4.55 -26.19
N GLU A 10 8.50 3.80 -27.00
CA GLU A 10 8.13 2.45 -27.41
C GLU A 10 7.96 1.51 -26.22
N PHE A 11 8.89 1.56 -25.25
CA PHE A 11 8.80 0.78 -24.05
C PHE A 11 7.58 1.17 -23.20
N LEU A 12 7.33 2.46 -23.02
CA LEU A 12 6.16 2.94 -22.29
C LEU A 12 4.84 2.51 -22.95
N ASP A 13 4.78 2.52 -24.27
CA ASP A 13 3.59 2.07 -25.00
C ASP A 13 3.39 0.56 -24.87
N LYS A 14 4.47 -0.23 -24.88
CA LYS A 14 4.42 -1.66 -24.53
C LYS A 14 3.86 -1.88 -23.12
N LEU A 15 4.32 -1.11 -22.12
CA LEU A 15 3.81 -1.18 -20.74
C LEU A 15 2.32 -0.80 -20.63
N LYS A 16 1.86 0.19 -21.42
CA LYS A 16 0.44 0.58 -21.49
C LYS A 16 -0.42 -0.55 -22.08
N LEU A 17 0.06 -1.22 -23.14
CA LEU A 17 -0.62 -2.37 -23.73
C LEU A 17 -0.75 -3.52 -22.72
N LEU A 18 0.33 -3.83 -21.99
CA LEU A 18 0.31 -4.85 -20.95
C LEU A 18 -0.72 -4.56 -19.84
N THR A 19 -1.02 -3.29 -19.58
CA THR A 19 -2.08 -2.93 -18.61
C THR A 19 -3.44 -3.51 -18.98
N LYS A 20 -3.71 -3.69 -20.27
CA LYS A 20 -4.98 -4.20 -20.80
C LYS A 20 -4.92 -5.71 -21.08
N SER A 21 -3.72 -6.29 -21.23
CA SER A 21 -3.48 -7.69 -21.65
C SER A 21 -2.99 -8.53 -20.47
N LYS A 22 -3.88 -8.71 -19.47
CA LYS A 22 -3.53 -9.39 -18.20
C LYS A 22 -3.14 -10.86 -18.38
N GLU A 23 -3.58 -11.48 -19.45
CA GLU A 23 -3.22 -12.86 -19.83
C GLU A 23 -1.74 -13.03 -20.19
N LYS A 24 -1.06 -11.92 -20.57
CA LYS A 24 0.36 -11.89 -20.91
C LYS A 24 1.28 -11.59 -19.73
N TRP A 25 0.73 -11.31 -18.56
CA TRP A 25 1.51 -10.80 -17.44
C TRP A 25 2.61 -11.75 -16.99
N GLU A 26 2.28 -13.03 -16.81
CA GLU A 26 3.22 -14.01 -16.28
C GLU A 26 4.53 -14.08 -17.09
N VAL A 27 4.41 -14.12 -18.43
CA VAL A 27 5.56 -14.19 -19.34
C VAL A 27 6.26 -12.84 -19.53
N ALA A 28 5.60 -11.73 -19.22
CA ALA A 28 6.11 -10.39 -19.44
C ALA A 28 6.86 -9.81 -18.23
N ILE A 29 6.81 -10.45 -17.05
CA ILE A 29 7.38 -9.92 -15.80
C ILE A 29 8.85 -9.54 -15.98
N ASP A 30 9.67 -10.42 -16.54
CA ASP A 30 11.11 -10.20 -16.70
C ASP A 30 11.40 -9.03 -17.63
N ASP A 31 10.62 -8.89 -18.71
CA ASP A 31 10.72 -7.76 -19.63
C ASP A 31 10.31 -6.44 -18.97
N VAL A 32 9.24 -6.45 -18.17
CA VAL A 32 8.80 -5.28 -17.42
C VAL A 32 9.86 -4.87 -16.39
N ALA A 33 10.44 -5.83 -15.69
CA ALA A 33 11.45 -5.59 -14.66
C ALA A 33 12.75 -4.96 -15.19
N LYS A 34 13.05 -5.06 -16.49
CA LYS A 34 14.16 -4.33 -17.14
C LYS A 34 14.05 -2.82 -16.97
N GLY A 35 12.82 -2.32 -16.78
CA GLY A 35 12.57 -0.90 -16.52
C GLY A 35 12.86 -0.44 -15.09
N LEU A 36 13.26 -1.34 -14.17
CA LEU A 36 13.85 -1.00 -12.88
C LEU A 36 15.34 -0.66 -13.04
N SER A 37 15.61 0.37 -13.82
CA SER A 37 16.96 0.82 -14.15
C SER A 37 17.01 2.35 -14.22
N GLU A 38 18.11 2.91 -13.74
CA GLU A 38 18.37 4.36 -13.78
C GLU A 38 18.43 4.95 -15.20
N LYS A 39 18.50 4.10 -16.21
CA LYS A 39 18.49 4.50 -17.63
C LYS A 39 17.14 5.07 -18.09
N TYR A 40 16.07 4.79 -17.34
CA TYR A 40 14.72 5.19 -17.69
C TYR A 40 14.25 6.39 -16.88
N SER A 41 13.40 7.19 -17.50
CA SER A 41 12.75 8.31 -16.83
C SER A 41 11.86 7.84 -15.68
N SER A 42 11.64 8.73 -14.70
CA SER A 42 10.74 8.44 -13.56
C SER A 42 9.33 8.03 -14.00
N ALA A 43 8.86 8.50 -15.17
CA ALA A 43 7.56 8.13 -15.71
C ALA A 43 7.50 6.64 -16.10
N VAL A 44 8.55 6.15 -16.77
CA VAL A 44 8.68 4.73 -17.13
C VAL A 44 8.80 3.87 -15.86
N THR A 45 9.72 4.23 -14.97
CA THR A 45 9.95 3.49 -13.71
C THR A 45 8.70 3.45 -12.85
N ALA A 46 7.94 4.55 -12.73
CA ALA A 46 6.68 4.57 -12.02
C ALA A 46 5.64 3.60 -12.61
N LYS A 47 5.58 3.50 -13.94
CA LYS A 47 4.69 2.54 -14.62
C LYS A 47 5.14 1.10 -14.42
N VAL A 48 6.44 0.84 -14.42
CA VAL A 48 7.04 -0.47 -14.15
C VAL A 48 6.73 -0.93 -12.72
N LEU A 49 6.98 -0.08 -11.72
CA LEU A 49 6.67 -0.37 -10.32
C LEU A 49 5.19 -0.71 -10.13
N TRP A 50 4.29 0.08 -10.75
CA TRP A 50 2.86 -0.19 -10.70
C TRP A 50 2.51 -1.54 -11.32
N LEU A 51 3.03 -1.85 -12.53
CA LEU A 51 2.78 -3.12 -13.20
C LEU A 51 3.32 -4.30 -12.41
N LEU A 52 4.54 -4.23 -11.87
CA LEU A 52 5.12 -5.31 -11.07
C LEU A 52 4.31 -5.55 -9.79
N GLY A 53 3.74 -4.51 -9.18
CA GLY A 53 2.82 -4.67 -8.07
C GLY A 53 1.54 -5.42 -8.46
N GLU A 54 0.91 -5.06 -9.59
CA GLU A 54 -0.28 -5.75 -10.11
C GLU A 54 0.03 -7.20 -10.50
N MET A 55 1.16 -7.41 -11.18
CA MET A 55 1.62 -8.75 -11.58
C MET A 55 1.96 -9.59 -10.35
N GLY A 56 2.59 -9.00 -9.34
CA GLY A 56 2.96 -9.68 -8.10
C GLY A 56 1.76 -10.10 -7.25
N LEU A 57 0.65 -9.35 -7.31
CA LEU A 57 -0.60 -9.78 -6.69
C LEU A 57 -1.12 -11.08 -7.31
N LYS A 58 -0.88 -11.31 -8.59
CA LYS A 58 -1.37 -12.49 -9.32
C LYS A 58 -0.34 -13.62 -9.41
N TYR A 59 0.94 -13.25 -9.55
CA TYR A 59 2.06 -14.18 -9.78
C TYR A 59 3.22 -13.86 -8.79
N PRO A 60 3.01 -14.00 -7.47
CA PRO A 60 3.98 -13.53 -6.47
C PRO A 60 5.36 -14.17 -6.61
N LEU A 61 5.43 -15.46 -6.88
CA LEU A 61 6.70 -16.18 -7.04
C LEU A 61 7.49 -15.74 -8.29
N ARG A 62 6.77 -15.29 -9.35
CA ARG A 62 7.42 -14.78 -10.56
C ARG A 62 8.07 -13.40 -10.39
N VAL A 63 7.59 -12.59 -9.43
CA VAL A 63 8.20 -11.28 -9.13
C VAL A 63 9.22 -11.33 -8.01
N GLN A 64 9.40 -12.48 -7.36
CA GLN A 64 10.23 -12.64 -6.16
C GLN A 64 11.65 -12.07 -6.32
N GLU A 65 12.32 -12.33 -7.42
CA GLU A 65 13.69 -11.87 -7.67
C GLU A 65 13.81 -10.33 -7.85
N TYR A 66 12.69 -9.65 -8.11
CA TYR A 66 12.64 -8.20 -8.33
C TYR A 66 12.25 -7.40 -7.08
N ILE A 67 11.78 -8.07 -6.02
CA ILE A 67 11.24 -7.38 -4.83
C ILE A 67 12.30 -6.50 -4.16
N GLY A 68 13.55 -6.98 -4.07
CA GLY A 68 14.65 -6.18 -3.53
C GLY A 68 14.88 -4.90 -4.33
N LYS A 69 14.80 -4.98 -5.66
CA LYS A 69 14.91 -3.79 -6.52
C LYS A 69 13.73 -2.84 -6.33
N ILE A 70 12.51 -3.38 -6.19
CA ILE A 70 11.30 -2.59 -5.89
C ILE A 70 11.45 -1.89 -4.54
N ALA A 71 11.89 -2.60 -3.50
CA ALA A 71 12.07 -2.08 -2.16
C ALA A 71 13.14 -0.96 -2.07
N ASN A 72 14.15 -0.97 -2.93
CA ASN A 72 15.12 0.13 -3.00
C ASN A 72 14.48 1.47 -3.39
N TYR A 73 13.36 1.46 -4.13
CA TYR A 73 12.63 2.68 -4.46
C TYR A 73 11.84 3.27 -3.28
N LEU A 74 11.70 2.57 -2.16
CA LEU A 74 11.15 3.16 -0.93
C LEU A 74 12.01 4.32 -0.40
N GLU A 75 13.32 4.32 -0.70
CA GLU A 75 14.27 5.35 -0.28
C GLU A 75 14.64 6.32 -1.44
N ASN A 76 13.87 6.32 -2.53
CA ASN A 76 14.14 7.17 -3.69
C ASN A 76 13.81 8.65 -3.42
N ASN A 77 14.62 9.57 -3.93
CA ASN A 77 14.40 11.02 -3.78
C ASN A 77 13.07 11.49 -4.40
N ASN A 78 12.57 10.79 -5.44
CA ASN A 78 11.32 11.13 -6.09
C ASN A 78 10.12 10.52 -5.34
N PRO A 79 9.24 11.33 -4.73
CA PRO A 79 8.11 10.84 -3.95
C PRO A 79 7.13 10.00 -4.79
N LYS A 80 7.06 10.23 -6.11
CA LYS A 80 6.23 9.42 -7.00
C LYS A 80 6.76 7.99 -7.13
N LEU A 81 8.06 7.79 -7.11
CA LEU A 81 8.66 6.46 -7.14
C LEU A 81 8.51 5.77 -5.79
N ARG A 82 8.66 6.50 -4.66
CA ARG A 82 8.37 5.95 -3.32
C ARG A 82 6.91 5.49 -3.23
N GLU A 83 5.96 6.34 -3.63
CA GLU A 83 4.52 6.01 -3.69
C GLU A 83 4.27 4.70 -4.46
N ARG A 84 4.87 4.55 -5.64
CA ARG A 84 4.68 3.36 -6.48
C ARG A 84 5.33 2.11 -5.89
N ALA A 85 6.48 2.24 -5.27
CA ALA A 85 7.15 1.14 -4.57
C ALA A 85 6.33 0.66 -3.37
N VAL A 86 5.82 1.58 -2.55
CA VAL A 86 4.92 1.27 -1.43
C VAL A 86 3.70 0.48 -1.90
N ASN A 87 3.02 0.95 -2.94
CA ASN A 87 1.86 0.25 -3.50
C ASN A 87 2.22 -1.13 -4.06
N ALA A 88 3.37 -1.27 -4.71
CA ALA A 88 3.83 -2.55 -5.24
C ALA A 88 4.10 -3.56 -4.11
N ILE A 89 4.83 -3.15 -3.06
CA ILE A 89 5.11 -3.98 -1.87
C ILE A 89 3.79 -4.42 -1.20
N GLY A 90 2.84 -3.51 -1.03
CA GLY A 90 1.53 -3.83 -0.45
C GLY A 90 0.78 -4.90 -1.23
N ARG A 91 0.75 -4.82 -2.57
CA ARG A 91 0.08 -5.81 -3.43
C ARG A 91 0.76 -7.17 -3.43
N ILE A 92 2.10 -7.19 -3.51
CA ILE A 92 2.89 -8.42 -3.43
C ILE A 92 2.68 -9.06 -2.05
N GLY A 93 2.76 -8.28 -0.98
CA GLY A 93 2.57 -8.77 0.39
C GLY A 93 1.14 -9.26 0.68
N ARG A 94 0.13 -8.75 -0.03
CA ARG A 94 -1.22 -9.31 0.01
C ARG A 94 -1.28 -10.72 -0.59
N ALA A 95 -0.52 -10.98 -1.64
CA ALA A 95 -0.45 -12.31 -2.25
C ALA A 95 0.38 -13.29 -1.40
N ASP A 96 1.57 -12.84 -0.95
CA ASP A 96 2.46 -13.61 -0.08
C ASP A 96 3.27 -12.66 0.82
N LYS A 97 2.94 -12.66 2.11
CA LYS A 97 3.64 -11.84 3.11
C LYS A 97 5.13 -12.16 3.22
N ASN A 98 5.51 -13.43 3.04
CA ASN A 98 6.90 -13.85 3.25
C ASN A 98 7.86 -13.17 2.28
N LEU A 99 7.38 -12.82 1.10
CA LEU A 99 8.15 -12.11 0.09
C LEU A 99 8.48 -10.66 0.48
N VAL A 100 7.69 -10.05 1.35
CA VAL A 100 7.84 -8.64 1.75
C VAL A 100 8.35 -8.47 3.18
N LEU A 101 8.33 -9.52 4.01
CA LEU A 101 8.84 -9.48 5.38
C LEU A 101 10.25 -8.87 5.50
N PRO A 102 11.23 -9.18 4.63
CA PRO A 102 12.57 -8.58 4.72
C PRO A 102 12.59 -7.05 4.53
N TYR A 103 11.51 -6.48 4.01
CA TYR A 103 11.37 -5.05 3.68
C TYR A 103 10.33 -4.34 4.54
N LEU A 104 9.75 -5.04 5.51
CA LEU A 104 8.66 -4.50 6.35
C LEU A 104 9.13 -3.26 7.13
N ASP A 105 10.33 -3.29 7.71
CA ASP A 105 10.88 -2.13 8.43
C ASP A 105 11.06 -0.90 7.54
N LYS A 106 11.46 -1.09 6.27
CA LYS A 106 11.53 0.01 5.30
C LYS A 106 10.15 0.54 4.95
N LEU A 107 9.18 -0.36 4.78
CA LEU A 107 7.79 0.03 4.54
C LEU A 107 7.23 0.83 5.71
N MET A 108 7.46 0.38 6.95
CA MET A 108 6.95 1.06 8.14
C MET A 108 7.45 2.49 8.31
N LYS A 109 8.67 2.80 7.84
CA LYS A 109 9.19 4.18 7.84
C LYS A 109 8.41 5.15 6.94
N MET A 110 7.63 4.64 5.98
CA MET A 110 6.83 5.46 5.07
C MET A 110 5.66 6.17 5.76
N VAL A 111 5.36 5.80 7.00
CA VAL A 111 4.38 6.51 7.85
C VAL A 111 4.75 7.97 8.09
N GLU A 112 6.05 8.26 8.13
CA GLU A 112 6.61 9.61 8.38
C GLU A 112 7.06 10.32 7.08
N ASP A 113 6.76 9.78 5.90
CA ASP A 113 7.18 10.38 4.64
C ASP A 113 6.66 11.83 4.50
N GLU A 114 7.49 12.71 4.00
CA GLU A 114 7.15 14.12 3.78
C GLU A 114 5.96 14.30 2.82
N ALA A 115 5.85 13.42 1.82
CA ALA A 115 4.81 13.46 0.80
C ALA A 115 3.54 12.71 1.27
N ASP A 116 2.42 13.42 1.26
CA ASP A 116 1.11 12.90 1.67
C ASP A 116 0.65 11.68 0.86
N ASN A 117 0.92 11.66 -0.45
CA ASN A 117 0.60 10.51 -1.30
C ASN A 117 1.40 9.25 -0.93
N VAL A 118 2.59 9.39 -0.36
CA VAL A 118 3.38 8.24 0.14
C VAL A 118 2.76 7.73 1.43
N ARG A 119 2.42 8.61 2.39
CA ARG A 119 1.74 8.21 3.64
C ARG A 119 0.37 7.58 3.37
N LEU A 120 -0.39 8.12 2.41
CA LEU A 120 -1.64 7.51 1.95
C LEU A 120 -1.41 6.10 1.38
N SER A 121 -0.41 5.95 0.52
CA SER A 121 -0.05 4.66 -0.07
C SER A 121 0.46 3.67 0.97
N PHE A 122 1.11 4.15 2.04
CA PHE A 122 1.50 3.34 3.19
C PHE A 122 0.28 2.69 3.87
N ILE A 123 -0.80 3.44 4.12
CA ILE A 123 -2.04 2.90 4.68
C ILE A 123 -2.56 1.79 3.77
N TRP A 124 -2.72 2.04 2.48
CA TRP A 124 -3.21 1.03 1.52
C TRP A 124 -2.32 -0.20 1.43
N ALA A 125 -0.99 -0.03 1.52
CA ALA A 125 -0.06 -1.16 1.52
C ALA A 125 -0.22 -2.03 2.77
N CYS A 126 -0.31 -1.40 3.94
CA CYS A 126 -0.53 -2.10 5.21
C CYS A 126 -1.89 -2.81 5.23
N GLU A 127 -2.97 -2.18 4.75
CA GLU A 127 -4.27 -2.82 4.60
C GLU A 127 -4.21 -4.05 3.69
N ASN A 128 -3.57 -3.92 2.54
CA ASN A 128 -3.41 -5.03 1.60
C ASN A 128 -2.71 -6.23 2.27
N ILE A 129 -1.61 -6.00 2.98
CA ILE A 129 -0.88 -7.05 3.69
C ILE A 129 -1.72 -7.61 4.84
N ALA A 130 -2.36 -6.75 5.65
CA ALA A 130 -3.17 -7.13 6.79
C ALA A 130 -4.44 -7.94 6.42
N MET A 131 -4.87 -7.88 5.16
CA MET A 131 -5.96 -8.74 4.66
C MET A 131 -5.68 -10.22 4.90
N ASN A 132 -4.42 -10.66 4.79
CA ASN A 132 -4.00 -12.05 4.92
C ASN A 132 -2.97 -12.27 6.06
N ALA A 133 -2.38 -11.20 6.59
CA ALA A 133 -1.36 -11.23 7.65
C ALA A 133 -1.61 -10.12 8.70
N PRO A 134 -2.77 -10.11 9.37
CA PRO A 134 -3.13 -9.06 10.32
C PRO A 134 -2.18 -8.98 11.51
N GLU A 135 -1.56 -10.10 11.90
CA GLU A 135 -0.63 -10.19 13.02
C GLU A 135 0.59 -9.25 12.89
N LEU A 136 1.00 -8.91 11.67
CA LEU A 136 2.14 -8.03 11.42
C LEU A 136 1.91 -6.58 11.88
N PHE A 137 0.66 -6.20 12.13
CA PHE A 137 0.30 -4.82 12.45
C PHE A 137 -0.38 -4.65 13.80
N CYS A 138 -0.55 -5.74 14.58
CA CYS A 138 -1.25 -5.69 15.86
C CYS A 138 -0.62 -4.71 16.86
N GLU A 139 0.70 -4.57 16.85
CA GLU A 139 1.42 -3.67 17.75
C GLU A 139 1.58 -2.24 17.20
N ASN A 140 1.16 -2.01 15.95
CA ASN A 140 1.38 -0.76 15.24
C ASN A 140 0.15 0.15 15.13
N LEU A 141 -0.98 -0.20 15.77
CA LEU A 141 -2.24 0.57 15.66
C LEU A 141 -2.10 2.03 16.11
N LYS A 142 -1.15 2.32 17.00
CA LYS A 142 -0.85 3.69 17.41
C LYS A 142 -0.46 4.57 16.21
N LEU A 143 0.32 4.06 15.26
CA LEU A 143 0.73 4.80 14.06
C LEU A 143 -0.47 5.19 13.20
N PHE A 144 -1.42 4.27 13.01
CA PHE A 144 -2.63 4.55 12.24
C PHE A 144 -3.57 5.51 12.97
N TYR A 145 -3.62 5.47 14.30
CA TYR A 145 -4.33 6.47 15.10
C TYR A 145 -3.72 7.87 14.92
N GLU A 146 -2.40 7.99 14.88
CA GLU A 146 -1.71 9.25 14.61
C GLU A 146 -2.02 9.75 13.19
N LEU A 147 -2.09 8.88 12.19
CA LEU A 147 -2.49 9.23 10.82
C LEU A 147 -3.95 9.71 10.70
N MET A 148 -4.83 9.34 11.65
CA MET A 148 -6.18 9.96 11.73
C MET A 148 -6.14 11.45 12.06
N GLN A 149 -4.99 11.98 12.48
CA GLN A 149 -4.74 13.39 12.78
C GLN A 149 -3.76 14.03 11.78
N ASP A 150 -3.47 13.36 10.65
CA ASP A 150 -2.56 13.86 9.63
C ASP A 150 -3.03 15.21 9.07
N LYS A 151 -2.07 16.08 8.72
CA LYS A 151 -2.36 17.37 8.07
C LYS A 151 -3.05 17.20 6.70
N ALA A 152 -2.79 16.11 6.00
CA ALA A 152 -3.38 15.83 4.70
C ALA A 152 -4.74 15.12 4.86
N GLU A 153 -5.79 15.72 4.35
CA GLU A 153 -7.16 15.23 4.44
C GLU A 153 -7.31 13.78 3.93
N ARG A 154 -6.71 13.46 2.80
CA ARG A 154 -6.79 12.12 2.20
C ARG A 154 -6.17 11.04 3.08
N VAL A 155 -5.12 11.37 3.82
CA VAL A 155 -4.49 10.44 4.77
C VAL A 155 -5.43 10.20 5.95
N ARG A 156 -6.04 11.28 6.52
CA ARG A 156 -7.03 11.14 7.60
C ARG A 156 -8.25 10.31 7.20
N ILE A 157 -8.72 10.46 5.96
CA ILE A 157 -9.87 9.72 5.43
C ILE A 157 -9.61 8.20 5.43
N GLU A 158 -8.41 7.78 5.03
CA GLU A 158 -8.07 6.36 4.88
C GLU A 158 -7.57 5.70 6.17
N ALA A 159 -7.02 6.46 7.11
CA ALA A 159 -6.42 5.90 8.32
C ALA A 159 -7.38 5.00 9.16
N PRO A 160 -8.69 5.29 9.30
CA PRO A 160 -9.64 4.42 9.98
C PRO A 160 -9.83 3.04 9.32
N GLU A 161 -9.54 2.91 8.03
CA GLU A 161 -9.71 1.64 7.30
C GLU A 161 -8.80 0.53 7.84
N MET A 162 -7.61 0.89 8.34
CA MET A 162 -6.73 -0.10 8.98
C MET A 162 -7.38 -0.69 10.25
N PHE A 163 -8.08 0.13 11.03
CA PHE A 163 -8.86 -0.36 12.19
C PHE A 163 -10.01 -1.27 11.74
N ARG A 164 -10.65 -0.96 10.61
CA ARG A 164 -11.70 -1.81 10.04
C ARG A 164 -11.14 -3.18 9.60
N VAL A 165 -9.97 -3.18 8.93
CA VAL A 165 -9.32 -4.43 8.47
C VAL A 165 -8.90 -5.29 9.66
N LEU A 166 -8.26 -4.71 10.67
CA LEU A 166 -7.83 -5.43 11.88
C LEU A 166 -9.02 -5.76 12.77
N GLY A 167 -10.00 -4.88 12.95
CA GLY A 167 -11.20 -5.12 13.76
C GLY A 167 -11.98 -6.35 13.33
N LYS A 168 -12.02 -6.63 12.04
CA LYS A 168 -12.64 -7.85 11.50
C LYS A 168 -11.86 -9.12 11.85
N ARG A 169 -10.53 -9.07 11.99
CA ARG A 169 -9.62 -10.24 12.05
C ARG A 169 -9.01 -10.46 13.42
N LYS A 170 -8.77 -9.38 14.13
CA LYS A 170 -8.12 -9.31 15.44
C LYS A 170 -8.86 -8.31 16.33
N PRO A 171 -10.17 -8.51 16.59
CA PRO A 171 -11.01 -7.47 17.21
C PRO A 171 -10.50 -7.03 18.58
N LYS A 172 -9.95 -7.95 19.40
CA LYS A 172 -9.37 -7.63 20.71
C LYS A 172 -8.19 -6.64 20.66
N VAL A 173 -7.49 -6.57 19.53
CA VAL A 173 -6.39 -5.60 19.32
C VAL A 173 -6.93 -4.20 19.03
N VAL A 174 -8.10 -4.10 18.40
CA VAL A 174 -8.77 -2.83 18.09
C VAL A 174 -9.66 -2.35 19.24
N GLU A 175 -10.16 -3.25 20.09
CA GLU A 175 -11.05 -2.94 21.21
C GLU A 175 -10.60 -1.74 22.06
N PRO A 176 -9.30 -1.58 22.44
CA PRO A 176 -8.83 -0.42 23.20
C PRO A 176 -8.96 0.93 22.46
N TYR A 177 -9.19 0.90 21.16
CA TYR A 177 -9.32 2.09 20.32
C TYR A 177 -10.76 2.48 20.04
N LEU A 178 -11.78 1.70 20.45
CA LEU A 178 -13.18 1.96 20.12
C LEU A 178 -13.64 3.37 20.58
N ASN A 179 -13.31 3.77 21.81
CA ASN A 179 -13.66 5.11 22.31
C ASN A 179 -12.99 6.23 21.50
N LYS A 180 -11.75 6.00 21.04
CA LYS A 180 -11.03 6.97 20.20
C LYS A 180 -11.67 7.07 18.81
N LEU A 181 -12.02 5.93 18.22
CA LEU A 181 -12.73 5.86 16.94
C LEU A 181 -14.12 6.53 17.05
N GLN A 182 -14.82 6.33 18.18
CA GLN A 182 -16.11 6.98 18.45
C GLN A 182 -15.97 8.50 18.46
N TRP A 183 -14.91 9.02 19.09
CA TRP A 183 -14.67 10.46 19.08
C TRP A 183 -14.55 11.00 17.64
N PHE A 184 -13.80 10.31 16.74
CA PHE A 184 -13.71 10.70 15.33
C PHE A 184 -15.03 10.53 14.58
N ALA A 185 -15.79 9.48 14.86
CA ALA A 185 -17.10 9.24 14.27
C ALA A 185 -18.09 10.37 14.58
N ASP A 186 -17.98 10.96 15.78
CA ASP A 186 -18.90 12.00 16.23
C ASP A 186 -18.41 13.42 15.88
N ASN A 187 -17.08 13.66 15.88
CA ASN A 187 -16.53 15.01 15.94
C ASN A 187 -15.65 15.42 14.75
N ASP A 188 -15.17 14.47 13.90
CA ASP A 188 -14.30 14.85 12.79
C ASP A 188 -15.04 15.78 11.82
N GLN A 189 -14.35 16.80 11.33
CA GLN A 189 -14.91 17.77 10.39
C GLN A 189 -15.28 17.13 9.06
N HIS A 190 -14.51 16.10 8.62
CA HIS A 190 -14.72 15.45 7.34
C HIS A 190 -15.74 14.30 7.45
N PRO A 191 -16.85 14.31 6.66
CA PRO A 191 -17.91 13.31 6.79
C PRO A 191 -17.44 11.89 6.50
N VAL A 192 -16.46 11.69 5.61
CA VAL A 192 -15.94 10.36 5.27
C VAL A 192 -15.12 9.78 6.42
N VAL A 193 -14.34 10.60 7.15
CA VAL A 193 -13.63 10.15 8.37
C VAL A 193 -14.65 9.64 9.39
N ARG A 194 -15.76 10.38 9.60
CA ARG A 194 -16.84 9.93 10.50
C ARG A 194 -17.42 8.59 10.08
N ILE A 195 -17.71 8.42 8.77
CA ILE A 195 -18.29 7.18 8.22
C ILE A 195 -17.32 6.01 8.36
N HIS A 196 -16.04 6.20 8.03
CA HIS A 196 -15.03 5.14 8.12
C HIS A 196 -14.77 4.73 9.58
N SER A 197 -14.69 5.70 10.49
CA SER A 197 -14.54 5.43 11.93
C SER A 197 -15.72 4.65 12.50
N ALA A 198 -16.96 5.08 12.20
CA ALA A 198 -18.17 4.33 12.59
C ALA A 198 -18.22 2.93 11.97
N GLY A 199 -17.74 2.78 10.74
CA GLY A 199 -17.61 1.49 10.07
C GLY A 199 -16.62 0.54 10.76
N ALA A 200 -15.47 1.07 11.20
CA ALA A 200 -14.47 0.32 11.94
C ALA A 200 -15.01 -0.16 13.31
N ILE A 201 -15.73 0.71 14.04
CA ILE A 201 -16.38 0.37 15.31
C ILE A 201 -17.37 -0.79 15.10
N ARG A 202 -18.35 -0.60 14.21
CA ARG A 202 -19.39 -1.61 13.96
C ARG A 202 -18.83 -2.98 13.61
N ILE A 203 -17.78 -3.02 12.78
CA ILE A 203 -17.15 -4.28 12.36
C ILE A 203 -16.42 -4.94 13.52
N THR A 204 -15.72 -4.15 14.35
CA THR A 204 -14.99 -4.64 15.52
C THR A 204 -15.93 -5.20 16.57
N GLU A 205 -16.99 -4.47 16.91
CA GLU A 205 -18.01 -4.90 17.89
C GLU A 205 -18.69 -6.20 17.46
N LYS A 206 -19.08 -6.27 16.17
CA LYS A 206 -19.64 -7.51 15.62
C LYS A 206 -18.66 -8.69 15.76
N ALA A 207 -17.38 -8.50 15.41
CA ALA A 207 -16.39 -9.55 15.49
C ALA A 207 -16.07 -9.94 16.95
N LEU A 208 -16.18 -9.04 17.94
CA LEU A 208 -16.07 -9.34 19.36
C LEU A 208 -17.22 -10.22 19.82
N GLN A 209 -18.45 -9.96 19.37
CA GLN A 209 -19.62 -10.79 19.69
C GLN A 209 -19.51 -12.20 19.11
N ASP A 210 -18.99 -12.32 17.88
CA ASP A 210 -18.81 -13.63 17.21
C ASP A 210 -17.66 -14.47 17.85
N CYS A 211 -16.86 -13.89 18.74
CA CYS A 211 -15.76 -14.57 19.46
C CYS A 211 -16.17 -15.13 20.84
N VAL A 212 -17.40 -14.88 21.27
CA VAL A 212 -17.99 -15.37 22.53
C VAL A 212 -18.78 -16.64 22.27
#